data_1dcce264f44af47dd34517c2a1bd3392
#
_entry.id   1dcce264f44af47dd34517c2a1bd3392
#
_cell.length_a   1.000
_cell.length_b   1.000
_cell.length_c   1.000
_cell.angle_alpha   90.00
_cell.angle_beta   90.00
_cell.angle_gamma   90.00
#
_symmetry.space_group_name_H-M   'P 1'
#
loop_
_entity.id
_entity.type
_entity.pdbx_description
1 polymer ?
#
loop_
_entity_poly.entity_id
_entity_poly.type
_entity_poly.pdbx_seq_one_letter_code
_entity_poly.pdbx_strand_id
1 'polypeptide(L)'
;MPAPATWGRAELAPFGAGAGMRGIPGDVYSPSRFVKVAYLNANYPTKSGESDNVVRMFHTLSNVSMPEGASAMSNGEFEKTVYTSCFSGATGRYYFNTYDDFAIRYASLEDATRADGNTLIECELKRFE
;
A
#
# COMPACT_ATOMS: atom_id res chain seq x y z
N MET A 1 13.34 -22.67 5.34
CA MET A 1 13.97 -21.33 5.24
C MET A 1 14.39 -21.12 3.80
N PRO A 2 14.09 -20.00 3.17
CA PRO A 2 14.65 -19.70 1.85
C PRO A 2 16.18 -19.64 1.96
N ALA A 3 16.86 -19.99 0.86
CA ALA A 3 18.31 -19.91 0.77
C ALA A 3 18.81 -18.50 1.13
N PRO A 4 19.98 -18.34 1.74
CA PRO A 4 20.54 -17.04 2.07
C PRO A 4 20.64 -16.20 0.80
N ALA A 5 20.11 -14.97 0.87
CA ALA A 5 20.27 -14.01 -0.21
C ALA A 5 21.72 -13.52 -0.22
N THR A 6 22.30 -13.34 -1.40
CA THR A 6 23.63 -12.78 -1.54
C THR A 6 23.56 -11.40 -2.16
N TRP A 7 24.34 -10.46 -1.65
CA TRP A 7 24.61 -9.18 -2.27
C TRP A 7 26.05 -9.15 -2.75
N GLY A 8 26.26 -9.37 -4.01
CA GLY A 8 27.59 -9.56 -4.56
C GLY A 8 28.29 -10.77 -3.90
N ARG A 9 29.39 -10.54 -3.21
CA ARG A 9 30.13 -11.58 -2.48
C ARG A 9 29.71 -11.75 -1.01
N ALA A 10 28.84 -10.88 -0.51
CA ALA A 10 28.37 -10.93 0.87
C ALA A 10 27.16 -11.85 0.99
N GLU A 11 27.26 -12.82 1.86
CA GLU A 11 26.13 -13.65 2.27
C GLU A 11 25.28 -12.88 3.26
N LEU A 12 23.99 -12.67 2.94
CA LEU A 12 23.05 -11.98 3.79
C LEU A 12 22.37 -13.00 4.71
N ALA A 13 22.84 -13.10 5.95
CA ALA A 13 22.17 -13.90 6.95
C ALA A 13 20.98 -13.11 7.56
N PRO A 14 19.83 -13.77 7.81
CA PRO A 14 18.74 -13.15 8.54
C PRO A 14 19.19 -12.71 9.93
N PHE A 15 18.77 -11.53 10.36
CA PHE A 15 18.96 -11.09 11.74
C PHE A 15 17.76 -11.59 12.56
N GLY A 16 17.97 -12.63 13.34
CA GLY A 16 16.90 -13.32 14.07
C GLY A 16 16.00 -14.15 13.15
N ALA A 17 14.71 -14.25 13.47
CA ALA A 17 13.71 -15.01 12.71
C ALA A 17 13.15 -14.27 11.49
N GLY A 18 13.66 -13.10 11.15
CA GLY A 18 13.18 -12.26 10.05
C GLY A 18 13.49 -12.84 8.66
N ALA A 19 12.85 -12.27 7.65
CA ALA A 19 12.95 -12.69 6.25
C ALA A 19 14.24 -12.21 5.53
N GLY A 20 15.22 -11.67 6.25
CA GLY A 20 16.49 -11.22 5.66
C GLY A 20 16.35 -9.91 4.87
N MET A 21 15.59 -8.96 5.36
CA MET A 21 15.37 -7.64 4.72
C MET A 21 16.60 -6.72 4.71
N ARG A 22 17.76 -7.19 5.18
CA ARG A 22 18.98 -6.39 5.18
C ARG A 22 19.35 -5.99 3.76
N GLY A 23 19.54 -4.68 3.53
CA GLY A 23 19.85 -4.12 2.21
C GLY A 23 18.64 -3.72 1.36
N ILE A 24 17.41 -3.91 1.84
CA ILE A 24 16.23 -3.31 1.20
C ILE A 24 16.33 -1.79 1.34
N PRO A 25 16.18 -1.01 0.24
CA PRO A 25 16.22 0.44 0.30
C PRO A 25 15.17 1.00 1.28
N GLY A 26 15.60 1.91 2.14
CA GLY A 26 14.74 2.52 3.17
C GLY A 26 14.36 3.98 2.89
N ASP A 27 14.94 4.59 1.85
CA ASP A 27 14.64 5.97 1.48
C ASP A 27 13.25 6.13 0.85
N VAL A 28 12.84 7.37 0.63
CA VAL A 28 11.50 7.74 0.16
C VAL A 28 11.38 7.89 -1.35
N TYR A 29 12.46 7.67 -2.11
CA TYR A 29 12.43 7.78 -3.56
C TYR A 29 11.61 6.68 -4.21
N SER A 30 10.98 7.00 -5.33
CA SER A 30 10.05 6.09 -6.02
C SER A 30 10.64 4.71 -6.35
N PRO A 31 11.89 4.57 -6.84
CA PRO A 31 12.47 3.25 -7.10
C PRO A 31 12.65 2.43 -5.82
N SER A 32 13.06 3.06 -4.74
CA SER A 32 13.26 2.41 -3.43
C SER A 32 11.94 1.95 -2.82
N ARG A 33 10.90 2.77 -2.91
CA ARG A 33 9.55 2.43 -2.48
C ARG A 33 8.98 1.26 -3.28
N PHE A 34 9.19 1.25 -4.60
CA PHE A 34 8.79 0.14 -5.46
C PHE A 34 9.44 -1.18 -5.06
N VAL A 35 10.76 -1.21 -4.88
CA VAL A 35 11.50 -2.41 -4.47
C VAL A 35 11.00 -2.92 -3.13
N LYS A 36 10.76 -2.04 -2.16
CA LYS A 36 10.25 -2.39 -0.84
C LYS A 36 8.86 -3.02 -0.90
N VAL A 37 7.93 -2.42 -1.66
CA VAL A 37 6.58 -2.96 -1.84
C VAL A 37 6.61 -4.31 -2.57
N ALA A 38 7.39 -4.43 -3.64
CA ALA A 38 7.54 -5.67 -4.39
C ALA A 38 8.04 -6.82 -3.50
N TYR A 39 9.06 -6.56 -2.68
CA TYR A 39 9.58 -7.52 -1.72
C TYR A 39 8.52 -7.93 -0.70
N LEU A 40 7.86 -6.97 -0.06
CA LEU A 40 6.84 -7.25 0.95
C LEU A 40 5.67 -8.04 0.36
N ASN A 41 5.21 -7.65 -0.83
CA ASN A 41 4.12 -8.34 -1.51
C ASN A 41 4.49 -9.79 -1.88
N ALA A 42 5.72 -10.02 -2.35
CA ALA A 42 6.19 -11.37 -2.72
C ALA A 42 6.32 -12.30 -1.50
N ASN A 43 6.60 -11.75 -0.33
CA ASN A 43 6.82 -12.52 0.91
C ASN A 43 5.60 -12.57 1.83
N TYR A 44 4.53 -11.88 1.49
CA TYR A 44 3.31 -11.88 2.31
C TYR A 44 2.60 -13.24 2.20
N PRO A 45 2.12 -13.83 3.30
CA PRO A 45 1.37 -15.07 3.26
C PRO A 45 0.11 -14.95 2.41
N THR A 46 -0.18 -15.98 1.60
CA THR A 46 -1.39 -16.03 0.78
C THR A 46 -2.64 -15.95 1.65
N LYS A 47 -3.59 -15.12 1.22
CA LYS A 47 -4.89 -14.93 1.86
C LYS A 47 -6.00 -15.24 0.86
N SER A 48 -7.06 -15.89 1.32
CA SER A 48 -8.17 -16.32 0.47
C SER A 48 -9.36 -15.36 0.44
N GLY A 49 -9.58 -14.60 1.50
CA GLY A 49 -10.70 -13.65 1.63
C GLY A 49 -10.37 -12.27 1.08
N GLU A 50 -11.39 -11.55 0.58
CA GLU A 50 -11.24 -10.15 0.14
C GLU A 50 -10.81 -9.26 1.31
N SER A 51 -11.48 -9.39 2.44
CA SER A 51 -11.18 -8.63 3.66
C SER A 51 -9.70 -8.77 4.07
N ASP A 52 -9.21 -10.00 4.13
CA ASP A 52 -7.80 -10.28 4.46
C ASP A 52 -6.84 -9.69 3.42
N ASN A 53 -7.20 -9.73 2.13
CA ASN A 53 -6.36 -9.17 1.07
C ASN A 53 -6.37 -7.63 1.09
N VAL A 54 -7.49 -7.00 1.41
CA VAL A 54 -7.57 -5.54 1.60
C VAL A 54 -6.68 -5.12 2.76
N VAL A 55 -6.80 -5.74 3.92
CA VAL A 55 -5.94 -5.48 5.09
C VAL A 55 -4.47 -5.67 4.73
N ARG A 56 -4.13 -6.78 4.07
CA ARG A 56 -2.78 -7.05 3.57
C ARG A 56 -2.24 -5.92 2.70
N MET A 57 -3.03 -5.43 1.74
CA MET A 57 -2.61 -4.35 0.83
C MET A 57 -2.32 -3.06 1.58
N PHE A 58 -3.20 -2.67 2.52
CA PHE A 58 -2.97 -1.48 3.33
C PHE A 58 -1.73 -1.61 4.22
N HIS A 59 -1.50 -2.77 4.83
CA HIS A 59 -0.26 -3.03 5.59
C HIS A 59 0.99 -2.99 4.71
N THR A 60 0.93 -3.53 3.50
CA THR A 60 2.06 -3.48 2.56
C THR A 60 2.36 -2.03 2.16
N LEU A 61 1.34 -1.26 1.77
CA LEU A 61 1.49 0.11 1.31
C LEU A 61 1.86 1.10 2.43
N SER A 62 1.47 0.84 3.67
CA SER A 62 1.85 1.67 4.82
C SER A 62 3.37 1.74 5.01
N ASN A 63 4.10 0.70 4.58
CA ASN A 63 5.58 0.69 4.65
C ASN A 63 6.26 1.68 3.69
N VAL A 64 5.52 2.24 2.75
CA VAL A 64 6.00 3.24 1.78
C VAL A 64 5.21 4.54 1.84
N SER A 65 4.39 4.68 2.86
CA SER A 65 3.69 5.92 3.18
C SER A 65 4.70 7.00 3.59
N MET A 66 4.54 8.19 3.03
CA MET A 66 5.42 9.33 3.29
C MET A 66 4.74 10.28 4.28
N PRO A 67 5.31 10.47 5.46
CA PRO A 67 4.86 11.53 6.37
C PRO A 67 5.31 12.88 5.85
N GLU A 68 4.58 13.92 6.21
CA GLU A 68 4.98 15.30 5.97
C GLU A 68 6.35 15.57 6.60
N GLY A 69 7.25 16.19 5.84
CA GLY A 69 8.64 16.41 6.24
C GLY A 69 9.65 15.38 5.74
N ALA A 70 9.22 14.24 5.17
CA ALA A 70 10.12 13.24 4.63
C ALA A 70 10.81 13.68 3.33
N SER A 71 10.15 14.50 2.52
CA SER A 71 10.67 15.06 1.27
C SER A 71 10.16 16.48 1.07
N ALA A 72 11.05 17.42 0.78
CA ALA A 72 10.71 18.81 0.48
C ALA A 72 10.67 19.03 -1.04
N MET A 73 9.66 19.74 -1.51
CA MET A 73 9.54 20.20 -2.90
C MET A 73 10.27 21.53 -3.07
N SER A 74 10.54 21.88 -4.34
CA SER A 74 11.26 23.12 -4.70
C SER A 74 10.51 24.40 -4.30
N ASN A 75 9.20 24.32 -4.10
CA ASN A 75 8.34 25.44 -3.66
C ASN A 75 8.28 25.59 -2.12
N GLY A 76 8.99 24.76 -1.37
CA GLY A 76 9.02 24.77 0.09
C GLY A 76 7.90 23.97 0.76
N GLU A 77 7.01 23.34 -0.01
CA GLU A 77 6.03 22.39 0.50
C GLU A 77 6.64 21.01 0.71
N PHE A 78 5.94 20.16 1.44
CA PHE A 78 6.36 18.77 1.67
C PHE A 78 5.50 17.81 0.85
N GLU A 79 6.17 16.82 0.26
CA GLU A 79 5.46 15.66 -0.25
C GLU A 79 4.96 14.79 0.89
N LYS A 80 3.72 14.31 0.78
CA LYS A 80 3.14 13.33 1.71
C LYS A 80 2.20 12.39 0.98
N THR A 81 1.97 11.23 1.53
CA THR A 81 0.96 10.31 1.03
C THR A 81 -0.43 10.85 1.37
N VAL A 82 -1.11 11.43 0.40
CA VAL A 82 -2.43 12.05 0.60
C VAL A 82 -3.49 11.00 0.89
N TYR A 83 -3.46 9.87 0.16
CA TYR A 83 -4.35 8.74 0.38
C TYR A 83 -3.68 7.43 -0.06
N THR A 84 -4.19 6.33 0.45
CA THR A 84 -3.84 4.97 0.01
C THR A 84 -5.11 4.29 -0.48
N SER A 85 -5.03 3.59 -1.62
CA SER A 85 -6.18 2.91 -2.17
C SER A 85 -5.85 1.55 -2.77
N CYS A 86 -6.86 0.68 -2.84
CA CYS A 86 -6.83 -0.54 -3.63
C CYS A 86 -8.22 -0.81 -4.22
N PHE A 87 -8.25 -1.54 -5.33
CA PHE A 87 -9.47 -1.93 -6.02
C PHE A 87 -9.61 -3.45 -6.03
N SER A 88 -10.80 -3.94 -5.66
CA SER A 88 -11.15 -5.35 -5.80
C SER A 88 -11.87 -5.59 -7.12
N GLY A 89 -11.23 -6.31 -8.04
CA GLY A 89 -11.86 -6.71 -9.31
C GLY A 89 -12.95 -7.76 -9.12
N ALA A 90 -12.98 -8.48 -7.99
CA ALA A 90 -14.00 -9.51 -7.72
C ALA A 90 -15.35 -8.89 -7.32
N THR A 91 -15.33 -7.79 -6.57
CA THR A 91 -16.55 -7.17 -6.02
C THR A 91 -16.83 -5.79 -6.58
N GLY A 92 -15.91 -5.23 -7.39
CA GLY A 92 -16.04 -3.86 -7.90
C GLY A 92 -15.95 -2.79 -6.80
N ARG A 93 -15.26 -3.08 -5.70
CA ARG A 93 -15.10 -2.15 -4.60
C ARG A 93 -13.78 -1.42 -4.66
N TYR A 94 -13.84 -0.12 -4.47
CA TYR A 94 -12.69 0.75 -4.31
C TYR A 94 -12.51 1.11 -2.84
N TYR A 95 -11.43 0.63 -2.25
CA TYR A 95 -11.08 0.86 -0.84
C TYR A 95 -10.05 1.96 -0.74
N PHE A 96 -10.16 2.82 0.28
CA PHE A 96 -9.20 3.89 0.51
C PHE A 96 -9.19 4.35 1.97
N ASN A 97 -8.09 4.96 2.36
CA ASN A 97 -7.96 5.81 3.53
C ASN A 97 -7.19 7.07 3.15
N THR A 98 -7.21 8.08 4.01
CA THR A 98 -6.50 9.35 3.79
C THR A 98 -5.41 9.55 4.82
N TYR A 99 -4.58 10.58 4.59
CA TYR A 99 -3.54 10.97 5.54
C TYR A 99 -4.10 11.32 6.93
N ASP A 100 -5.26 11.98 6.96
CA ASP A 100 -5.89 12.46 8.18
C ASP A 100 -6.89 11.46 8.80
N ASP A 101 -7.32 10.44 8.04
CA ASP A 101 -8.23 9.39 8.51
C ASP A 101 -7.74 8.02 8.07
N PHE A 102 -7.22 7.24 9.01
CA PHE A 102 -6.72 5.88 8.77
C PHE A 102 -7.82 4.83 8.65
N ALA A 103 -9.08 5.17 8.92
CA ALA A 103 -10.18 4.23 8.76
C ALA A 103 -10.34 3.87 7.27
N ILE A 104 -10.27 2.58 6.95
CA ILE A 104 -10.51 2.11 5.59
C ILE A 104 -12.00 2.28 5.28
N ARG A 105 -12.29 2.96 4.18
CA ARG A 105 -13.63 3.16 3.63
C ARG A 105 -13.70 2.55 2.25
N TYR A 106 -14.90 2.30 1.74
CA TYR A 106 -15.06 1.85 0.37
C TYR A 106 -16.27 2.48 -0.31
N ALA A 107 -16.18 2.55 -1.63
CA ALA A 107 -17.27 2.81 -2.54
C ALA A 107 -17.44 1.60 -3.47
N SER A 108 -18.67 1.26 -3.84
CA SER A 108 -18.95 0.19 -4.79
C SER A 108 -19.16 0.75 -6.20
N LEU A 109 -18.63 0.07 -7.20
CA LEU A 109 -18.89 0.41 -8.60
C LEU A 109 -20.41 0.34 -8.93
N GLU A 110 -21.14 -0.55 -8.26
CA GLU A 110 -22.59 -0.66 -8.42
C GLU A 110 -23.31 0.61 -7.98
N ASP A 111 -22.86 1.25 -6.90
CA ASP A 111 -23.40 2.51 -6.41
C ASP A 111 -23.08 3.65 -7.41
N ALA A 112 -21.95 3.56 -8.11
CA ALA A 112 -21.51 4.56 -9.10
C ALA A 112 -22.24 4.45 -10.45
N THR A 113 -22.65 3.25 -10.86
CA THR A 113 -23.30 3.02 -12.17
C THR A 113 -24.80 3.41 -12.20
N ARG A 114 -25.39 3.70 -11.06
CA ARG A 114 -26.79 4.13 -10.97
C ARG A 114 -27.04 5.58 -11.34
N ALA A 115 -26.03 6.37 -11.60
CA ALA A 115 -26.17 7.76 -11.99
C ALA A 115 -25.98 7.95 -13.50
N ASP A 116 -26.75 8.86 -14.06
CA ASP A 116 -26.67 9.27 -15.47
C ASP A 116 -25.24 9.66 -15.86
N GLY A 117 -24.73 9.10 -16.96
CA GLY A 117 -23.34 9.05 -17.37
C GLY A 117 -22.56 10.37 -17.52
N ASN A 118 -23.01 11.48 -16.93
CA ASN A 118 -22.37 12.79 -17.00
C ASN A 118 -22.35 13.57 -15.66
N THR A 119 -22.82 13.00 -14.56
CA THR A 119 -22.90 13.70 -13.28
C THR A 119 -21.84 13.19 -12.33
N LEU A 120 -21.16 14.10 -11.63
CA LEU A 120 -20.29 13.76 -10.51
C LEU A 120 -21.15 13.06 -9.46
N ILE A 121 -20.82 11.82 -9.12
CA ILE A 121 -21.61 11.02 -8.20
C ILE A 121 -21.01 11.18 -6.82
N GLU A 122 -21.79 11.70 -5.88
CA GLU A 122 -21.49 11.56 -4.47
C GLU A 122 -21.99 10.18 -4.00
N CYS A 123 -21.05 9.31 -3.64
CA CYS A 123 -21.34 8.03 -3.02
C CYS A 123 -21.26 8.16 -1.51
N GLU A 124 -22.22 7.58 -0.79
CA GLU A 124 -22.07 7.38 0.65
C GLU A 124 -20.93 6.37 0.90
N LEU A 125 -19.91 6.81 1.65
CA LEU A 125 -18.76 6.00 1.94
C LEU A 125 -19.09 5.02 3.07
N LYS A 126 -18.93 3.74 2.79
CA LYS A 126 -19.12 2.66 3.76
C LYS A 126 -17.81 2.41 4.51
N ARG A 127 -17.91 2.15 5.80
CA ARG A 127 -16.76 1.76 6.60
C ARG A 127 -16.47 0.28 6.35
N PHE A 128 -15.20 -0.04 6.23
CA PHE A 128 -14.73 -1.42 6.18
C PHE A 128 -14.73 -2.01 7.61
N GLU A 129 -15.46 -3.11 7.81
CA GLU A 129 -15.55 -3.84 9.08
C GLU A 129 -14.71 -5.11 9.04
#